data_06b28300f9baafff7d62e073dbed4ea3
#
_entry.id   06b28300f9baafff7d62e073dbed4ea3
#
_cell.length_a   1.000
_cell.length_b   1.000
_cell.length_c   1.000
_cell.angle_alpha   90.00
_cell.angle_beta   90.00
_cell.angle_gamma   90.00
#
_symmetry.space_group_name_H-M   'P 1'
#
loop_
_entity.id
_entity.type
_entity.pdbx_description
1 polymer ?
#
loop_
_entity_poly.entity_id
_entity_poly.type
_entity_poly.pdbx_seq_one_letter_code
_entity_poly.pdbx_strand_id
1 'polypeptide(L)'
;MFQPLIIYSYCYYFVNPSSSTTALNQISYLDVSKPFNNANPPFEENSIWKFICTAFLSPQKNIIYLFGGIVRDVNTDIGSLKSVLYSYNLETNEWTIPTTNGIAPGKRREMNGIINNKTGKFYVFGGLSDQFTGTENIIALNDMNIFDTISLTWSKGSTIYAPLPRADYTATLLSNGIIVFIGGRETNYFVDVDINQIVLYDTTINKWSSMTAQGVILENRNGHSAVLTPDERIIILVGVKI
;
A
#
# COMPACT_ATOMS: atom_id res chain seq x y z
N MET A 1 -27.00 5.38 -4.83
CA MET A 1 -26.32 4.09 -4.56
C MET A 1 -24.90 4.25 -5.10
N PHE A 2 -23.93 4.61 -4.23
CA PHE A 2 -22.56 4.91 -4.65
C PHE A 2 -21.80 3.61 -4.75
N GLN A 3 -21.31 3.26 -5.94
CA GLN A 3 -20.39 2.16 -6.11
C GLN A 3 -18.97 2.61 -5.74
N PRO A 4 -18.19 1.80 -5.02
CA PRO A 4 -16.84 2.18 -4.62
C PRO A 4 -15.90 2.21 -5.84
N LEU A 5 -15.13 3.27 -5.94
CA LEU A 5 -13.95 3.32 -6.79
C LEU A 5 -12.94 2.31 -6.25
N ILE A 6 -12.70 1.23 -6.97
CA ILE A 6 -11.72 0.22 -6.57
C ILE A 6 -10.38 0.62 -7.18
N ILE A 7 -9.48 1.12 -6.34
CA ILE A 7 -8.09 1.39 -6.74
C ILE A 7 -7.26 0.16 -6.37
N TYR A 8 -6.89 -0.63 -7.36
CA TYR A 8 -5.93 -1.70 -7.18
C TYR A 8 -4.52 -1.12 -7.24
N SER A 9 -3.79 -1.14 -6.12
CA SER A 9 -2.39 -0.73 -6.07
C SER A 9 -1.47 -1.93 -5.89
N TYR A 10 -1.37 -2.74 -6.92
CA TYR A 10 -0.26 -3.67 -7.07
C TYR A 10 0.35 -3.49 -8.46
N CYS A 11 1.43 -2.73 -8.53
CA CYS A 11 2.28 -2.69 -9.71
C CYS A 11 3.40 -3.71 -9.55
N TYR A 12 3.14 -4.99 -9.79
CA TYR A 12 4.20 -5.98 -10.03
C TYR A 12 4.58 -5.91 -11.51
N TYR A 13 5.78 -5.46 -11.78
CA TYR A 13 6.42 -5.67 -13.07
C TYR A 13 7.49 -6.75 -12.93
N PHE A 14 7.27 -7.90 -13.56
CA PHE A 14 8.37 -8.78 -13.96
C PHE A 14 9.11 -8.10 -15.10
N VAL A 15 10.22 -7.48 -14.80
CA VAL A 15 11.16 -7.04 -15.84
C VAL A 15 11.86 -8.28 -16.37
N ASN A 16 11.49 -8.72 -17.56
CA ASN A 16 12.34 -9.64 -18.30
C ASN A 16 13.58 -8.84 -18.76
N PRO A 17 14.81 -9.20 -18.31
CA PRO A 17 16.02 -8.39 -18.60
C PRO A 17 16.37 -8.26 -20.07
N SER A 18 15.66 -8.95 -20.97
CA SER A 18 15.96 -9.00 -22.41
C SER A 18 15.02 -8.18 -23.29
N SER A 19 14.06 -7.45 -22.73
CA SER A 19 13.19 -6.58 -23.52
C SER A 19 13.29 -5.14 -23.01
N SER A 20 13.55 -4.20 -23.92
CA SER A 20 13.43 -2.75 -23.68
C SER A 20 11.95 -2.38 -23.52
N THR A 21 11.35 -2.78 -22.41
CA THR A 21 9.99 -2.35 -22.06
C THR A 21 10.07 -1.01 -21.38
N THR A 22 9.63 0.01 -22.08
CA THR A 22 9.30 1.32 -21.54
C THR A 22 8.28 1.11 -20.41
N ALA A 23 8.68 1.40 -19.19
CA ALA A 23 7.73 1.39 -18.07
C ALA A 23 6.68 2.46 -18.34
N LEU A 24 5.40 2.10 -18.25
CA LEU A 24 4.31 3.01 -18.55
C LEU A 24 4.13 4.02 -17.40
N ASN A 25 4.05 5.30 -17.75
CA ASN A 25 3.96 6.46 -16.85
C ASN A 25 2.57 6.71 -16.30
N GLN A 26 1.75 5.68 -16.10
CA GLN A 26 0.31 5.88 -16.06
C GLN A 26 -0.28 5.41 -14.74
N ILE A 27 -1.07 6.31 -14.10
CA ILE A 27 -2.19 5.87 -13.27
C ILE A 27 -3.34 5.68 -14.24
N SER A 28 -3.74 4.43 -14.43
CA SER A 28 -4.94 4.11 -15.16
C SER A 28 -6.06 3.89 -14.15
N TYR A 29 -7.19 4.55 -14.34
CA TYR A 29 -8.39 4.28 -13.56
C TYR A 29 -9.55 3.96 -14.48
N LEU A 30 -10.44 3.12 -14.01
CA LEU A 30 -11.68 2.77 -14.67
C LEU A 30 -12.83 3.42 -13.91
N ASP A 31 -13.55 4.35 -14.56
CA ASP A 31 -14.77 4.93 -14.00
C ASP A 31 -15.93 3.93 -14.14
N VAL A 32 -16.19 3.20 -13.09
CA VAL A 32 -17.28 2.20 -13.04
C VAL A 32 -18.65 2.82 -12.73
N SER A 33 -18.73 4.14 -12.55
CA SER A 33 -20.02 4.86 -12.39
C SER A 33 -20.76 5.03 -13.70
N LYS A 34 -20.08 4.88 -14.83
CA LYS A 34 -20.62 4.97 -16.19
C LYS A 34 -20.68 3.59 -16.84
N PRO A 35 -21.71 3.31 -17.66
CA PRO A 35 -21.73 2.10 -18.46
C PRO A 35 -20.52 2.07 -19.41
N PHE A 36 -19.82 0.93 -19.49
CA PHE A 36 -18.73 0.73 -20.42
C PHE A 36 -18.81 -0.65 -21.08
N ASN A 37 -18.17 -0.79 -22.24
CA ASN A 37 -18.06 -2.06 -22.93
C ASN A 37 -16.94 -2.90 -22.27
N ASN A 38 -17.28 -4.09 -21.77
CA ASN A 38 -16.33 -5.00 -21.14
C ASN A 38 -15.17 -5.44 -22.06
N ALA A 39 -15.36 -5.38 -23.38
CA ALA A 39 -14.32 -5.72 -24.35
C ALA A 39 -13.31 -4.58 -24.55
N ASN A 40 -13.67 -3.33 -24.21
CA ASN A 40 -12.82 -2.17 -24.35
C ASN A 40 -13.13 -1.14 -23.25
N PRO A 41 -12.73 -1.39 -22.00
CA PRO A 41 -12.97 -0.48 -20.89
C PRO A 41 -12.20 0.83 -21.11
N PRO A 42 -12.81 2.00 -20.88
CA PRO A 42 -12.15 3.27 -21.04
C PRO A 42 -11.25 3.55 -19.83
N PHE A 43 -9.97 3.27 -19.97
CA PHE A 43 -8.97 3.69 -18.99
C PHE A 43 -8.53 5.13 -19.29
N GLU A 44 -8.53 5.99 -18.28
CA GLU A 44 -7.95 7.32 -18.34
C GLU A 44 -6.54 7.32 -17.74
N GLU A 45 -5.61 8.05 -18.38
CA GLU A 45 -4.17 7.98 -18.13
C GLU A 45 -3.60 9.29 -17.61
N ASN A 46 -2.72 9.22 -16.61
CA ASN A 46 -2.02 10.39 -16.07
C ASN A 46 -0.56 10.07 -15.67
N SER A 47 0.38 10.96 -15.96
CA SER A 47 1.81 10.67 -16.00
C SER A 47 2.59 10.99 -14.72
N ILE A 48 2.77 10.00 -13.83
CA ILE A 48 3.89 9.93 -12.86
C ILE A 48 4.39 8.49 -12.78
N TRP A 49 5.72 8.30 -12.88
CA TRP A 49 6.35 7.00 -12.69
C TRP A 49 6.45 6.67 -11.21
N LYS A 50 5.65 5.75 -10.72
CA LYS A 50 5.75 5.26 -9.36
C LYS A 50 5.54 3.75 -9.31
N PHE A 51 6.52 3.03 -8.78
CA PHE A 51 6.50 1.56 -8.70
C PHE A 51 6.44 1.12 -7.24
N ILE A 52 5.73 0.02 -6.97
CA ILE A 52 5.72 -0.65 -5.67
C ILE A 52 5.33 0.34 -4.54
N CYS A 53 4.38 1.22 -4.82
CA CYS A 53 3.77 2.14 -3.85
C CYS A 53 2.44 1.61 -3.34
N THR A 54 1.92 2.22 -2.29
CA THR A 54 0.51 2.05 -1.91
C THR A 54 -0.29 3.30 -2.26
N ALA A 55 -1.50 3.10 -2.77
CA ALA A 55 -2.42 4.18 -3.10
C ALA A 55 -3.67 4.10 -2.23
N PHE A 56 -4.23 5.25 -1.89
CA PHE A 56 -5.49 5.32 -1.17
C PHE A 56 -6.26 6.59 -1.53
N LEU A 57 -7.59 6.49 -1.46
CA LEU A 57 -8.49 7.60 -1.74
C LEU A 57 -8.83 8.32 -0.43
N SER A 58 -8.85 9.66 -0.45
CA SER A 58 -9.31 10.45 0.69
C SER A 58 -10.76 10.10 1.07
N PRO A 59 -11.19 10.27 2.33
CA PRO A 59 -12.59 10.06 2.71
C PRO A 59 -13.58 10.88 1.90
N GLN A 60 -13.19 12.08 1.45
CA GLN A 60 -13.99 12.97 0.58
C GLN A 60 -14.05 12.48 -0.86
N LYS A 61 -13.24 11.47 -1.22
CA LYS A 61 -13.19 10.85 -2.54
C LYS A 61 -12.78 11.79 -3.68
N ASN A 62 -12.05 12.84 -3.38
CA ASN A 62 -11.57 13.82 -4.36
C ASN A 62 -10.04 13.85 -4.49
N ILE A 63 -9.30 13.20 -3.58
CA ILE A 63 -7.83 13.14 -3.61
C ILE A 63 -7.36 11.69 -3.54
N ILE A 64 -6.54 11.29 -4.50
CA ILE A 64 -5.77 10.05 -4.45
C ILE A 64 -4.40 10.38 -3.86
N TYR A 65 -4.02 9.67 -2.81
CA TYR A 65 -2.67 9.73 -2.25
C TYR A 65 -1.85 8.54 -2.74
N LEU A 66 -0.59 8.79 -3.08
CA LEU A 66 0.42 7.77 -3.34
C LEU A 66 1.51 7.86 -2.27
N PHE A 67 1.71 6.78 -1.54
CA PHE A 67 2.71 6.69 -0.48
C PHE A 67 3.82 5.69 -0.83
N GLY A 68 5.06 6.09 -0.56
CA GLY A 68 6.23 5.23 -0.75
C GLY A 68 6.51 4.88 -2.20
N GLY A 69 7.15 3.73 -2.42
CA GLY A 69 7.53 3.24 -3.74
C GLY A 69 8.77 3.92 -4.31
N ILE A 70 9.15 3.48 -5.51
CA ILE A 70 10.24 4.06 -6.30
C ILE A 70 9.64 5.13 -7.19
N VAL A 71 10.14 6.35 -7.10
CA VAL A 71 9.72 7.47 -7.95
C VAL A 71 10.85 7.82 -8.91
N ARG A 72 10.59 7.85 -10.20
CA ARG A 72 11.56 8.26 -11.23
C ARG A 72 11.09 9.52 -11.93
N ASP A 73 12.03 10.36 -12.28
CA ASP A 73 11.80 11.50 -13.15
C ASP A 73 11.69 11.03 -14.60
N VAL A 74 10.63 11.42 -15.30
CA VAL A 74 10.33 10.95 -16.66
C VAL A 74 11.34 11.40 -17.71
N ASN A 75 12.07 12.49 -17.45
CA ASN A 75 12.99 13.07 -18.43
C ASN A 75 14.43 12.56 -18.22
N THR A 76 14.80 12.22 -16.99
CA THR A 76 16.17 11.87 -16.64
C THR A 76 16.34 10.40 -16.26
N ASP A 77 15.24 9.66 -16.07
CA ASP A 77 15.19 8.29 -15.52
C ASP A 77 15.92 8.16 -14.15
N ILE A 78 16.21 9.28 -13.51
CA ILE A 78 16.85 9.31 -12.20
C ILE A 78 15.79 9.24 -11.11
N GLY A 79 16.02 8.42 -10.10
CA GLY A 79 15.15 8.30 -8.93
C GLY A 79 14.89 9.66 -8.27
N SER A 80 13.63 10.07 -8.19
CA SER A 80 13.24 11.30 -7.51
C SER A 80 13.02 11.04 -6.03
N LEU A 81 13.77 11.73 -5.19
CA LEU A 81 13.66 11.61 -3.74
C LEU A 81 12.94 12.81 -3.09
N LYS A 82 12.11 13.53 -3.84
CA LYS A 82 11.47 14.75 -3.35
C LYS A 82 10.49 14.53 -2.20
N SER A 83 9.68 13.47 -2.26
CA SER A 83 8.70 13.19 -1.20
C SER A 83 8.40 11.71 -1.05
N VAL A 84 7.89 11.33 0.13
CA VAL A 84 7.32 10.01 0.39
C VAL A 84 5.83 9.96 0.06
N LEU A 85 5.16 11.11 0.03
CA LEU A 85 3.74 11.24 -0.22
C LEU A 85 3.47 12.21 -1.36
N TYR A 86 2.64 11.78 -2.31
CA TYR A 86 2.12 12.59 -3.39
C TYR A 86 0.60 12.56 -3.35
N SER A 87 -0.04 13.59 -3.85
CA SER A 87 -1.50 13.66 -3.98
C SER A 87 -1.90 14.06 -5.40
N TYR A 88 -2.96 13.44 -5.89
CA TYR A 88 -3.62 13.75 -7.14
C TYR A 88 -5.05 14.20 -6.86
N ASN A 89 -5.39 15.41 -7.29
CA ASN A 89 -6.73 15.95 -7.15
C ASN A 89 -7.58 15.54 -8.35
N LEU A 90 -8.68 14.82 -8.12
CA LEU A 90 -9.58 14.31 -9.15
C LEU A 90 -10.44 15.41 -9.81
N GLU A 91 -10.58 16.57 -9.17
CA GLU A 91 -11.37 17.69 -9.69
C GLU A 91 -10.52 18.59 -10.61
N THR A 92 -9.27 18.86 -10.19
CA THR A 92 -8.36 19.74 -10.97
C THR A 92 -7.44 18.98 -11.91
N ASN A 93 -7.36 17.65 -11.77
CA ASN A 93 -6.41 16.77 -12.48
C ASN A 93 -4.94 17.16 -12.27
N GLU A 94 -4.59 17.60 -11.06
CA GLU A 94 -3.26 18.08 -10.75
C GLU A 94 -2.56 17.21 -9.69
N TRP A 95 -1.26 16.99 -9.90
CA TRP A 95 -0.37 16.39 -8.94
C TRP A 95 0.25 17.43 -8.03
N THR A 96 0.27 17.14 -6.73
CA THR A 96 0.95 17.99 -5.73
C THR A 96 1.73 17.15 -4.73
N ILE A 97 2.67 17.79 -4.06
CA ILE A 97 3.31 17.26 -2.85
C ILE A 97 2.67 17.98 -1.67
N PRO A 98 1.83 17.32 -0.89
CA PRO A 98 1.14 17.97 0.22
C PRO A 98 2.14 18.41 1.30
N THR A 99 1.96 19.60 1.83
CA THR A 99 2.66 20.06 3.02
C THR A 99 2.08 19.33 4.23
N THR A 100 2.89 18.57 4.93
CA THR A 100 2.45 17.75 6.07
C THR A 100 3.12 18.20 7.36
N ASN A 101 2.42 17.98 8.48
CA ASN A 101 2.92 18.21 9.83
C ASN A 101 3.42 16.90 10.46
N GLY A 102 4.14 17.02 11.59
CA GLY A 102 4.73 15.88 12.26
C GLY A 102 5.95 15.30 11.53
N ILE A 103 6.38 14.12 11.90
CA ILE A 103 7.57 13.47 11.32
C ILE A 103 7.09 12.45 10.28
N ALA A 104 7.23 12.80 9.02
CA ALA A 104 6.97 11.89 7.92
C ALA A 104 7.92 10.68 7.98
N PRO A 105 7.45 9.48 7.66
CA PRO A 105 8.33 8.30 7.62
C PRO A 105 9.35 8.40 6.49
N GLY A 106 10.45 7.67 6.65
CA GLY A 106 11.43 7.50 5.57
C GLY A 106 10.79 6.80 4.35
N LYS A 107 11.39 7.03 3.18
CA LYS A 107 10.94 6.39 1.94
C LYS A 107 11.12 4.89 2.02
N ARG A 108 10.15 4.19 1.48
CA ARG A 108 10.05 2.74 1.57
C ARG A 108 9.22 2.18 0.42
N ARG A 109 9.36 0.91 0.17
CA ARG A 109 8.63 0.14 -0.83
C ARG A 109 8.15 -1.21 -0.27
N GLU A 110 7.36 -1.96 -1.03
CA GLU A 110 6.88 -3.29 -0.67
C GLU A 110 6.03 -3.31 0.61
N MET A 111 5.20 -2.29 0.80
CA MET A 111 4.25 -2.24 1.91
C MET A 111 2.82 -2.09 1.37
N ASN A 112 1.88 -2.57 2.14
CA ASN A 112 0.45 -2.36 1.92
C ASN A 112 -0.07 -1.43 3.02
N GLY A 113 -0.65 -0.31 2.62
CA GLY A 113 -1.29 0.64 3.54
C GLY A 113 -2.80 0.63 3.40
N ILE A 114 -3.48 0.98 4.46
CA ILE A 114 -4.95 0.96 4.52
C ILE A 114 -5.50 2.27 5.11
N ILE A 115 -6.54 2.81 4.47
CA ILE A 115 -7.25 4.00 4.95
C ILE A 115 -8.49 3.60 5.76
N ASN A 116 -8.67 4.22 6.91
CA ASN A 116 -9.93 4.19 7.63
C ASN A 116 -10.79 5.40 7.19
N ASN A 117 -11.74 5.15 6.31
CA ASN A 117 -12.60 6.21 5.75
C ASN A 117 -13.50 6.89 6.80
N LYS A 118 -13.72 6.28 7.97
CA LYS A 118 -14.51 6.89 9.06
C LYS A 118 -13.71 7.95 9.81
N THR A 119 -12.39 7.72 9.97
CA THR A 119 -11.52 8.60 10.75
C THR A 119 -10.58 9.46 9.89
N GLY A 120 -10.46 9.17 8.60
CA GLY A 120 -9.51 9.82 7.72
C GLY A 120 -8.05 9.42 7.95
N LYS A 121 -7.79 8.38 8.75
CA LYS A 121 -6.44 7.94 9.07
C LYS A 121 -5.97 6.82 8.16
N PHE A 122 -4.84 7.02 7.51
CA PHE A 122 -4.12 6.03 6.74
C PHE A 122 -3.04 5.38 7.61
N TYR A 123 -2.96 4.07 7.57
CA TYR A 123 -2.03 3.25 8.35
C TYR A 123 -1.11 2.49 7.41
N VAL A 124 0.19 2.52 7.68
CA VAL A 124 1.19 1.75 6.94
C VAL A 124 2.26 1.23 7.88
N PHE A 125 2.56 -0.05 7.74
CA PHE A 125 3.53 -0.76 8.58
C PHE A 125 4.73 -1.24 7.75
N GLY A 126 5.94 -1.20 8.31
CA GLY A 126 7.10 -1.88 7.77
C GLY A 126 7.48 -1.47 6.34
N GLY A 127 7.69 -2.45 5.50
CA GLY A 127 8.31 -2.30 4.19
C GLY A 127 9.83 -2.32 4.28
N LEU A 128 10.49 -1.99 3.17
CA LEU A 128 11.95 -1.87 3.13
C LEU A 128 12.40 -0.56 2.47
N SER A 129 13.56 -0.09 2.86
CA SER A 129 14.27 1.01 2.23
C SER A 129 15.60 0.50 1.65
N ASP A 130 16.02 1.04 0.51
CA ASP A 130 17.23 0.64 -0.20
C ASP A 130 17.75 1.78 -1.10
N GLN A 131 18.71 1.48 -1.98
CA GLN A 131 19.27 2.46 -2.91
C GLN A 131 18.23 3.17 -3.79
N PHE A 132 17.10 2.51 -4.08
CA PHE A 132 16.02 3.12 -4.88
C PHE A 132 15.10 4.02 -4.05
N THR A 133 15.16 3.91 -2.74
CA THR A 133 14.39 4.72 -1.80
C THR A 133 15.26 5.64 -0.95
N GLY A 134 16.58 5.65 -1.18
CA GLY A 134 17.50 6.63 -0.66
C GLY A 134 18.37 6.17 0.52
N THR A 135 18.51 4.86 0.72
CA THR A 135 19.48 4.29 1.66
C THR A 135 20.52 3.45 0.92
N GLU A 136 21.77 3.50 1.35
CA GLU A 136 22.86 2.74 0.72
C GLU A 136 22.66 1.23 0.85
N ASN A 137 22.20 0.80 2.02
CA ASN A 137 21.94 -0.61 2.33
C ASN A 137 20.44 -0.86 2.45
N ILE A 138 20.04 -2.12 2.28
CA ILE A 138 18.67 -2.55 2.55
C ILE A 138 18.40 -2.42 4.06
N ILE A 139 17.37 -1.66 4.39
CA ILE A 139 16.88 -1.47 5.76
C ILE A 139 15.48 -2.05 5.86
N ALA A 140 15.34 -3.06 6.70
CA ALA A 140 14.05 -3.63 7.06
C ALA A 140 13.34 -2.76 8.10
N LEU A 141 12.08 -2.49 7.89
CA LEU A 141 11.29 -1.57 8.72
C LEU A 141 10.17 -2.29 9.45
N ASN A 142 9.91 -1.90 10.71
CA ASN A 142 8.83 -2.44 11.54
C ASN A 142 8.07 -1.35 12.31
N ASP A 143 8.11 -0.13 11.80
CA ASP A 143 7.38 0.98 12.37
C ASP A 143 5.97 1.10 11.78
N MET A 144 4.98 1.32 12.63
CA MET A 144 3.65 1.74 12.23
C MET A 144 3.63 3.25 12.06
N ASN A 145 3.24 3.72 10.88
CA ASN A 145 3.06 5.14 10.59
C ASN A 145 1.60 5.42 10.30
N ILE A 146 1.12 6.53 10.82
CA ILE A 146 -0.27 6.94 10.73
C ILE A 146 -0.30 8.34 10.12
N PHE A 147 -1.01 8.49 9.01
CA PHE A 147 -1.25 9.77 8.36
C PHE A 147 -2.71 10.18 8.51
N ASP A 148 -2.95 11.28 9.14
CA ASP A 148 -4.29 11.88 9.22
C ASP A 148 -4.49 12.77 7.98
N THR A 149 -5.40 12.34 7.09
CA THR A 149 -5.68 13.04 5.81
C THR A 149 -6.46 14.34 6.00
N ILE A 150 -7.03 14.58 7.18
CA ILE A 150 -7.80 15.78 7.48
C ILE A 150 -6.88 16.88 7.97
N SER A 151 -6.02 16.58 8.95
CA SER A 151 -5.05 17.52 9.50
C SER A 151 -3.71 17.52 8.76
N LEU A 152 -3.52 16.63 7.79
CA LEU A 152 -2.26 16.38 7.06
C LEU A 152 -1.09 16.13 8.01
N THR A 153 -1.30 15.34 9.06
CA THR A 153 -0.33 15.14 10.15
C THR A 153 0.11 13.69 10.24
N TRP A 154 1.43 13.49 10.32
CA TRP A 154 2.04 12.19 10.59
C TRP A 154 2.19 11.93 12.08
N SER A 155 1.94 10.72 12.50
CA SER A 155 2.18 10.20 13.83
C SER A 155 2.67 8.74 13.79
N LYS A 156 3.18 8.24 14.92
CA LYS A 156 3.63 6.86 15.06
C LYS A 156 2.61 6.02 15.82
N GLY A 157 2.43 4.79 15.38
CA GLY A 157 1.73 3.77 16.15
C GLY A 157 2.62 3.11 17.19
N SER A 158 2.02 2.26 18.01
CA SER A 158 2.73 1.49 19.05
C SER A 158 3.79 0.58 18.44
N THR A 159 4.93 0.48 19.12
CA THR A 159 5.99 -0.49 18.83
C THR A 159 5.94 -1.70 19.77
N ILE A 160 5.08 -1.66 20.80
CA ILE A 160 4.96 -2.73 21.80
C ILE A 160 4.23 -3.92 21.16
N TYR A 161 4.90 -5.07 21.13
CA TYR A 161 4.45 -6.29 20.46
C TYR A 161 4.25 -6.13 18.94
N ALA A 162 4.89 -5.13 18.32
CA ALA A 162 4.92 -5.03 16.87
C ALA A 162 5.61 -6.28 16.26
N PRO A 163 5.16 -6.76 15.10
CA PRO A 163 5.81 -7.89 14.44
C PRO A 163 7.21 -7.53 13.97
N LEU A 164 7.99 -8.53 13.61
CA LEU A 164 9.29 -8.33 12.94
C LEU A 164 9.12 -7.53 11.64
N PRO A 165 10.20 -6.89 11.16
CA PRO A 165 10.17 -6.14 9.89
C PRO A 165 9.59 -6.98 8.76
N ARG A 166 8.57 -6.45 8.07
CA ARG A 166 7.78 -7.21 7.09
C ARG A 166 7.47 -6.40 5.86
N ALA A 167 7.53 -7.08 4.69
CA ALA A 167 7.13 -6.55 3.39
C ALA A 167 6.21 -7.53 2.64
N ASP A 168 5.61 -7.11 1.54
CA ASP A 168 4.77 -7.91 0.63
C ASP A 168 3.60 -8.66 1.30
N TYR A 169 3.15 -8.15 2.44
CA TYR A 169 1.97 -8.60 3.17
C TYR A 169 0.69 -7.94 2.63
N THR A 170 -0.46 -8.45 3.02
CA THR A 170 -1.73 -7.73 2.86
C THR A 170 -2.21 -7.16 4.19
N ALA A 171 -2.80 -5.95 4.12
CA ALA A 171 -3.44 -5.28 5.25
C ALA A 171 -4.93 -5.06 4.93
N THR A 172 -5.80 -5.52 5.82
CA THR A 172 -7.26 -5.39 5.68
C THR A 172 -7.84 -4.78 6.93
N LEU A 173 -8.58 -3.68 6.81
CA LEU A 173 -9.27 -3.03 7.91
C LEU A 173 -10.68 -3.61 8.07
N LEU A 174 -10.97 -4.14 9.25
CA LEU A 174 -12.29 -4.63 9.63
C LEU A 174 -13.20 -3.47 10.11
N SER A 175 -14.49 -3.71 10.15
CA SER A 175 -15.50 -2.71 10.58
C SER A 175 -15.32 -2.25 12.03
N ASN A 176 -14.74 -3.09 12.88
CA ASN A 176 -14.44 -2.83 14.28
C ASN A 176 -13.14 -2.03 14.52
N GLY A 177 -12.44 -1.64 13.45
CA GLY A 177 -11.20 -0.86 13.54
C GLY A 177 -9.92 -1.67 13.73
N ILE A 178 -9.99 -2.99 13.60
CA ILE A 178 -8.80 -3.85 13.61
C ILE A 178 -8.25 -3.98 12.19
N ILE A 179 -6.95 -3.74 12.03
CA ILE A 179 -6.22 -4.06 10.79
C ILE A 179 -5.65 -5.47 10.91
N VAL A 180 -5.96 -6.32 9.94
CA VAL A 180 -5.49 -7.70 9.84
C VAL A 180 -4.35 -7.75 8.83
N PHE A 181 -3.16 -8.21 9.26
CA PHE A 181 -1.99 -8.40 8.42
C PHE A 181 -1.79 -9.90 8.15
N ILE A 182 -1.70 -10.28 6.88
CA ILE A 182 -1.60 -11.69 6.47
C ILE A 182 -0.42 -11.88 5.55
N GLY A 183 0.37 -12.94 5.79
CA GLY A 183 1.50 -13.37 4.98
C GLY A 183 2.59 -12.31 4.82
N GLY A 184 3.20 -12.25 3.65
CA GLY A 184 4.37 -11.44 3.38
C GLY A 184 5.66 -12.15 3.72
N ARG A 185 6.76 -11.39 3.76
CA ARG A 185 8.09 -11.92 4.10
C ARG A 185 8.78 -11.07 5.16
N GLU A 186 9.55 -11.70 6.02
CA GLU A 186 10.46 -11.00 6.93
C GLU A 186 11.62 -10.42 6.12
N THR A 187 11.79 -9.11 6.18
CA THR A 187 12.74 -8.41 5.32
C THR A 187 14.20 -8.58 5.78
N ASN A 188 14.44 -8.98 7.02
CA ASN A 188 15.80 -9.26 7.50
C ASN A 188 16.42 -10.50 6.83
N TYR A 189 15.60 -11.51 6.52
CA TYR A 189 16.07 -12.80 6.00
C TYR A 189 15.43 -13.16 4.66
N PHE A 190 14.51 -12.33 4.16
CA PHE A 190 13.71 -12.60 2.96
C PHE A 190 12.99 -13.96 2.99
N VAL A 191 12.49 -14.32 4.17
CA VAL A 191 11.78 -15.59 4.41
C VAL A 191 10.28 -15.32 4.45
N ASP A 192 9.51 -16.16 3.77
CA ASP A 192 8.07 -16.10 3.84
C ASP A 192 7.56 -16.33 5.26
N VAL A 193 6.66 -15.47 5.70
CA VAL A 193 6.01 -15.58 7.00
C VAL A 193 4.97 -16.69 6.97
N ASP A 194 4.85 -17.44 8.06
CA ASP A 194 3.75 -18.39 8.23
C ASP A 194 2.41 -17.66 8.07
N ILE A 195 1.70 -17.97 6.99
CA ILE A 195 0.44 -17.31 6.64
C ILE A 195 -0.66 -17.55 7.70
N ASN A 196 -0.53 -18.60 8.50
CA ASN A 196 -1.46 -18.90 9.59
C ASN A 196 -1.22 -18.02 10.82
N GLN A 197 -0.07 -17.35 10.92
CA GLN A 197 0.22 -16.36 11.94
C GLN A 197 -0.35 -15.00 11.53
N ILE A 198 -1.55 -14.72 12.00
CA ILE A 198 -2.27 -13.50 11.73
C ILE A 198 -1.85 -12.42 12.73
N VAL A 199 -1.38 -11.29 12.23
CA VAL A 199 -1.05 -10.12 13.06
C VAL A 199 -2.18 -9.11 13.00
N LEU A 200 -2.50 -8.55 14.15
CA LEU A 200 -3.61 -7.63 14.34
C LEU A 200 -3.11 -6.31 14.91
N TYR A 201 -3.63 -5.20 14.40
CA TYR A 201 -3.42 -3.88 14.97
C TYR A 201 -4.76 -3.22 15.24
N ASP A 202 -5.06 -2.99 16.52
CA ASP A 202 -6.25 -2.25 16.95
C ASP A 202 -6.00 -0.75 16.85
N THR A 203 -6.68 -0.09 15.92
CA THR A 203 -6.53 1.35 15.65
C THR A 203 -7.15 2.24 16.71
N THR A 204 -8.04 1.69 17.55
CA THR A 204 -8.74 2.43 18.62
C THR A 204 -7.89 2.59 19.87
N ILE A 205 -7.18 1.53 20.24
CA ILE A 205 -6.34 1.51 21.45
C ILE A 205 -4.86 1.52 21.13
N ASN A 206 -4.49 1.62 19.84
CA ASN A 206 -3.10 1.67 19.36
C ASN A 206 -2.25 0.49 19.86
N LYS A 207 -2.71 -0.75 19.61
CA LYS A 207 -2.11 -1.95 20.18
C LYS A 207 -2.00 -3.09 19.18
N TRP A 208 -0.86 -3.78 19.22
CA TRP A 208 -0.62 -5.01 18.48
C TRP A 208 -1.06 -6.25 19.25
N SER A 209 -1.49 -7.25 18.49
CA SER A 209 -1.74 -8.62 18.97
C SER A 209 -1.56 -9.61 17.82
N SER A 210 -1.59 -10.89 18.10
CA SER A 210 -1.52 -11.94 17.09
C SER A 210 -2.44 -13.10 17.44
N MET A 211 -2.80 -13.87 16.42
CA MET A 211 -3.54 -15.12 16.57
C MET A 211 -3.07 -16.12 15.52
N THR A 212 -3.30 -17.40 15.77
CA THR A 212 -3.07 -18.46 14.79
C THR A 212 -4.39 -18.88 14.16
N ALA A 213 -4.45 -18.86 12.82
CA ALA A 213 -5.61 -19.34 12.09
C ALA A 213 -5.83 -20.84 12.32
N GLN A 214 -7.10 -21.25 12.40
CA GLN A 214 -7.51 -22.64 12.52
C GLN A 214 -8.02 -23.17 11.18
N GLY A 215 -7.89 -24.47 10.93
CA GLY A 215 -8.42 -25.13 9.74
C GLY A 215 -7.33 -25.70 8.84
N VAL A 216 -7.54 -25.57 7.52
CA VAL A 216 -6.57 -26.07 6.53
C VAL A 216 -5.29 -25.25 6.60
N ILE A 217 -4.14 -25.94 6.70
CA ILE A 217 -2.83 -25.28 6.64
C ILE A 217 -2.59 -24.81 5.21
N LEU A 218 -2.43 -23.49 5.07
CA LEU A 218 -2.10 -22.86 3.79
C LEU A 218 -0.58 -22.75 3.63
N GLU A 219 -0.13 -22.84 2.40
CA GLU A 219 1.27 -22.56 2.08
C GLU A 219 1.58 -21.07 2.26
N ASN A 220 2.77 -20.78 2.79
CA ASN A 220 3.26 -19.42 2.95
C ASN A 220 3.33 -18.70 1.60
N ARG A 221 3.04 -17.41 1.60
CA ARG A 221 3.05 -16.59 0.39
C ARG A 221 3.26 -15.12 0.70
N ASN A 222 3.83 -14.46 -0.29
CA ASN A 222 3.99 -13.02 -0.29
C ASN A 222 3.44 -12.42 -1.61
N GLY A 223 3.33 -11.10 -1.69
CA GLY A 223 2.84 -10.43 -2.91
C GLY A 223 1.43 -10.83 -3.33
N HIS A 224 0.64 -11.38 -2.44
CA HIS A 224 -0.76 -11.72 -2.67
C HIS A 224 -1.68 -10.51 -2.49
N SER A 225 -2.92 -10.62 -2.97
CA SER A 225 -3.98 -9.64 -2.73
C SER A 225 -4.97 -10.16 -1.70
N ALA A 226 -5.60 -9.26 -0.96
CA ALA A 226 -6.70 -9.59 -0.08
C ALA A 226 -7.86 -8.60 -0.24
N VAL A 227 -9.08 -9.10 -0.16
CA VAL A 227 -10.32 -8.31 -0.27
C VAL A 227 -11.23 -8.66 0.89
N LEU A 228 -11.76 -7.64 1.57
CA LEU A 228 -12.80 -7.79 2.57
C LEU A 228 -14.17 -7.84 1.90
N THR A 229 -14.91 -8.90 2.15
CA THR A 229 -16.29 -9.02 1.68
C THR A 229 -17.27 -8.27 2.60
N PRO A 230 -18.49 -7.95 2.13
CA PRO A 230 -19.50 -7.29 2.98
C PRO A 230 -19.91 -8.07 4.23
N ASP A 231 -19.73 -9.39 4.22
CA ASP A 231 -20.00 -10.30 5.35
C ASP A 231 -18.74 -10.58 6.21
N GLU A 232 -17.76 -9.66 6.17
CA GLU A 232 -16.55 -9.66 7.00
C GLU A 232 -15.60 -10.87 6.78
N ARG A 233 -15.59 -11.49 5.59
CA ARG A 233 -14.59 -12.49 5.21
C ARG A 233 -13.44 -11.84 4.45
N ILE A 234 -12.22 -12.27 4.71
CA ILE A 234 -11.05 -11.85 3.94
C ILE A 234 -10.76 -12.93 2.91
N ILE A 235 -10.90 -12.59 1.63
CA ILE A 235 -10.54 -13.47 0.52
C ILE A 235 -9.11 -13.15 0.11
N ILE A 236 -8.24 -14.16 0.13
CA ILE A 236 -6.84 -14.05 -0.28
C ILE A 236 -6.72 -14.59 -1.70
N LEU A 237 -6.18 -13.79 -2.60
CA LEU A 237 -6.05 -14.11 -4.02
C LEU A 237 -4.59 -14.14 -4.43
N VAL A 238 -4.18 -15.22 -5.09
CA VAL A 238 -2.86 -15.43 -5.70
C VAL A 238 -1.72 -15.02 -4.77
N GLY A 239 -0.50 -15.06 -5.21
CA GLY A 239 0.71 -14.75 -4.46
C GLY A 239 1.84 -15.58 -5.03
N VAL A 240 3.06 -15.20 -4.68
CA VAL A 240 4.26 -15.94 -5.08
C VAL A 240 4.72 -16.76 -3.88
N LYS A 241 5.17 -17.97 -4.14
CA LYS A 241 5.95 -18.80 -3.21
C LYS A 241 7.40 -18.68 -3.62
N ILE A 242 8.26 -18.35 -2.70
CA ILE A 242 9.72 -18.37 -2.88
C ILE A 242 10.31 -19.59 -2.20
#